data_5fa375dc1b4bb24c39dd312efbd4abe4
#
_entry.id   5fa375dc1b4bb24c39dd312efbd4abe4
#
_cell.length_a   1.000
_cell.length_b   1.000
_cell.length_c   1.000
_cell.angle_alpha   90.00
_cell.angle_beta   90.00
_cell.angle_gamma   90.00
#
_symmetry.space_group_name_H-M   'P 1'
#
loop_
_entity.id
_entity.type
_entity.pdbx_description
1 polymer ?
#
loop_
_entity_poly.entity_id
_entity_poly.type
_entity_poly.pdbx_seq_one_letter_code
_entity_poly.pdbx_strand_id
1 'polypeptide(L)'
;MVNIGILALQGDVAEHVRALEESGARAVLVRRSEELASVDGLVIPGGESTTMSNLLLSFGIFDSLAEQISNGMPVYGTCAGMIMLATTILDGRDDQRSFGAIDMVVRRNAFGRQVDSYEEELDIKGIEGKPFPAVFIRAPWVESVGESVDVLARAGNAHDGPIVAVRSGQALATSFHPEIGTDWRFHELFTRMVQRES
;
A
#
# COMPACT_ATOMS: atom_id res chain seq x y z
N MET A 1 8.85 20.24 4.18
CA MET A 1 7.69 19.35 4.43
C MET A 1 7.32 18.79 3.08
N VAL A 2 7.30 17.48 2.94
CA VAL A 2 6.99 16.80 1.66
C VAL A 2 5.49 16.77 1.42
N ASN A 3 5.09 16.80 0.14
CA ASN A 3 3.72 16.63 -0.30
C ASN A 3 3.50 15.16 -0.64
N ILE A 4 2.66 14.46 0.11
CA ILE A 4 2.30 13.07 -0.18
C ILE A 4 0.87 13.02 -0.72
N GLY A 5 0.74 12.53 -1.94
CA GLY A 5 -0.54 12.30 -2.58
C GLY A 5 -1.28 11.13 -1.96
N ILE A 6 -2.59 11.18 -1.95
CA ILE A 6 -3.47 10.04 -1.67
C ILE A 6 -4.36 9.85 -2.88
N LEU A 7 -4.34 8.67 -3.49
CA LEU A 7 -5.20 8.36 -4.62
C LEU A 7 -6.66 8.35 -4.17
N ALA A 8 -7.38 9.45 -4.43
CA ALA A 8 -8.70 9.72 -3.89
C ALA A 8 -9.83 9.38 -4.87
N LEU A 9 -9.78 8.18 -5.47
CA LEU A 9 -10.81 7.66 -6.35
C LEU A 9 -11.85 6.83 -5.59
N GLN A 10 -11.41 6.09 -4.57
CA GLN A 10 -12.25 5.31 -3.66
C GLN A 10 -11.40 4.85 -2.45
N GLY A 11 -12.04 4.33 -1.38
CA GLY A 11 -11.36 3.74 -0.22
C GLY A 11 -11.14 4.71 0.95
N ASP A 12 -10.23 4.35 1.86
CA ASP A 12 -10.03 4.95 3.18
C ASP A 12 -9.19 6.24 3.12
N VAL A 13 -9.61 7.20 2.30
CA VAL A 13 -8.85 8.43 1.97
C VAL A 13 -8.68 9.35 3.18
N ALA A 14 -9.74 9.55 3.96
CA ALA A 14 -9.73 10.49 5.09
C ALA A 14 -8.80 10.02 6.22
N GLU A 15 -8.75 8.72 6.47
CA GLU A 15 -7.90 8.08 7.45
C GLU A 15 -6.41 8.25 7.07
N HIS A 16 -6.07 8.08 5.79
CA HIS A 16 -4.71 8.33 5.30
C HIS A 16 -4.31 9.81 5.37
N VAL A 17 -5.24 10.76 5.09
CA VAL A 17 -4.98 12.20 5.28
C VAL A 17 -4.53 12.46 6.69
N ARG A 18 -5.31 12.02 7.68
CA ARG A 18 -4.99 12.19 9.10
C ARG A 18 -3.64 11.57 9.46
N ALA A 19 -3.42 10.31 9.04
CA ALA A 19 -2.18 9.60 9.37
C ALA A 19 -0.93 10.27 8.79
N LEU A 20 -1.00 10.81 7.57
CA LEU A 20 0.11 11.54 6.93
C LEU A 20 0.37 12.88 7.61
N GLU A 21 -0.66 13.63 7.96
CA GLU A 21 -0.52 14.92 8.66
C GLU A 21 0.10 14.74 10.05
N GLU A 22 -0.33 13.72 10.81
CA GLU A 22 0.27 13.34 12.10
C GLU A 22 1.73 12.85 11.94
N SER A 23 2.07 12.31 10.76
CA SER A 23 3.44 11.89 10.41
C SER A 23 4.33 13.02 9.86
N GLY A 24 3.86 14.26 9.88
CA GLY A 24 4.63 15.46 9.48
C GLY A 24 4.74 15.67 7.96
N ALA A 25 3.88 15.06 7.16
CA ALA A 25 3.74 15.32 5.74
C ALA A 25 2.54 16.25 5.46
N ARG A 26 2.51 16.84 4.28
CA ARG A 26 1.31 17.51 3.74
C ARG A 26 0.54 16.52 2.86
N ALA A 27 -0.68 16.19 3.23
CA ALA A 27 -1.55 15.32 2.44
C ALA A 27 -2.19 16.09 1.27
N VAL A 28 -2.17 15.49 0.08
CA VAL A 28 -2.75 16.03 -1.15
C VAL A 28 -3.65 14.99 -1.79
N LEU A 29 -4.91 15.35 -2.08
CA LEU A 29 -5.83 14.44 -2.74
C LEU A 29 -5.55 14.40 -4.25
N VAL A 30 -5.28 13.20 -4.78
CA VAL A 30 -4.99 12.96 -6.20
C VAL A 30 -6.17 12.25 -6.85
N ARG A 31 -6.80 12.91 -7.82
CA ARG A 31 -7.92 12.41 -8.62
C ARG A 31 -7.70 12.56 -10.12
N ARG A 32 -6.64 13.28 -10.51
CA ARG A 32 -6.30 13.61 -11.91
C ARG A 32 -4.81 13.54 -12.11
N SER A 33 -4.38 13.28 -13.34
CA SER A 33 -2.96 13.18 -13.69
C SER A 33 -2.16 14.45 -13.39
N GLU A 34 -2.78 15.63 -13.54
CA GLU A 34 -2.11 16.90 -13.28
C GLU A 34 -1.72 17.08 -11.80
N GLU A 35 -2.48 16.47 -10.89
CA GLU A 35 -2.24 16.53 -9.45
C GLU A 35 -1.02 15.68 -9.04
N LEU A 36 -0.66 14.65 -9.83
CA LEU A 36 0.52 13.82 -9.61
C LEU A 36 1.83 14.64 -9.70
N ALA A 37 1.87 15.67 -10.54
CA ALA A 37 3.06 16.52 -10.67
C ALA A 37 3.36 17.38 -9.44
N SER A 38 2.42 17.48 -8.49
CA SER A 38 2.54 18.31 -7.30
C SER A 38 2.91 17.53 -6.04
N VAL A 39 3.12 16.23 -6.13
CA VAL A 39 3.39 15.36 -5.00
C VAL A 39 4.75 14.68 -5.13
N ASP A 40 5.41 14.46 -3.99
CA ASP A 40 6.74 13.85 -3.88
C ASP A 40 6.65 12.32 -3.69
N GLY A 41 5.47 11.79 -3.41
CA GLY A 41 5.16 10.37 -3.25
C GLY A 41 3.66 10.14 -3.18
N LEU A 42 3.20 8.89 -3.30
CA LEU A 42 1.77 8.56 -3.36
C LEU A 42 1.38 7.41 -2.45
N VAL A 43 0.27 7.56 -1.73
CA VAL A 43 -0.43 6.47 -1.04
C VAL A 43 -1.57 5.97 -1.93
N ILE A 44 -1.64 4.66 -2.14
CA ILE A 44 -2.76 3.95 -2.77
C ILE A 44 -3.56 3.27 -1.65
N PRO A 45 -4.74 3.77 -1.29
CA PRO A 45 -5.49 3.31 -0.12
C PRO A 45 -6.10 1.92 -0.30
N GLY A 46 -6.64 1.39 0.78
CA GLY A 46 -7.54 0.24 0.79
C GLY A 46 -8.81 0.49 0.00
N GLY A 47 -9.62 -0.57 -0.18
CA GLY A 47 -10.86 -0.53 -0.93
C GLY A 47 -11.04 -1.78 -1.79
N GLU A 48 -11.61 -1.65 -3.00
CA GLU A 48 -11.78 -2.76 -3.94
C GLU A 48 -10.87 -2.59 -5.16
N SER A 49 -9.89 -3.49 -5.32
CA SER A 49 -8.80 -3.34 -6.30
C SER A 49 -9.27 -3.37 -7.76
N THR A 50 -10.31 -4.13 -8.10
CA THR A 50 -10.86 -4.15 -9.46
C THR A 50 -11.55 -2.83 -9.80
N THR A 51 -12.33 -2.29 -8.86
CA THR A 51 -12.96 -0.97 -9.00
C THR A 51 -11.88 0.11 -9.14
N MET A 52 -10.82 0.06 -8.34
CA MET A 52 -9.71 1.01 -8.42
C MET A 52 -9.04 0.95 -9.78
N SER A 53 -8.72 -0.25 -10.30
CA SER A 53 -8.15 -0.43 -11.64
C SER A 53 -9.05 0.19 -12.71
N ASN A 54 -10.37 -0.09 -12.67
CA ASN A 54 -11.33 0.45 -13.64
C ASN A 54 -11.46 1.97 -13.55
N LEU A 55 -11.47 2.55 -12.36
CA LEU A 55 -11.52 4.00 -12.18
C LEU A 55 -10.25 4.68 -12.72
N LEU A 56 -9.07 4.13 -12.42
CA LEU A 56 -7.80 4.64 -12.95
C LEU A 56 -7.77 4.66 -14.47
N LEU A 57 -8.28 3.60 -15.12
CA LEU A 57 -8.39 3.52 -16.57
C LEU A 57 -9.43 4.51 -17.12
N SER A 58 -10.61 4.58 -16.50
CA SER A 58 -11.70 5.45 -16.95
C SER A 58 -11.38 6.93 -16.83
N PHE A 59 -10.60 7.32 -15.81
CA PHE A 59 -10.15 8.71 -15.63
C PHE A 59 -8.83 9.01 -16.35
N GLY A 60 -8.23 8.03 -17.04
CA GLY A 60 -6.98 8.21 -17.80
C GLY A 60 -5.74 8.47 -16.91
N ILE A 61 -5.77 8.05 -15.63
CA ILE A 61 -4.68 8.28 -14.68
C ILE A 61 -3.67 7.11 -14.71
N PHE A 62 -4.11 5.91 -15.10
CA PHE A 62 -3.33 4.69 -14.94
C PHE A 62 -1.94 4.79 -15.56
N ASP A 63 -1.84 5.19 -16.82
CA ASP A 63 -0.57 5.17 -17.55
C ASP A 63 0.41 6.25 -17.03
N SER A 64 -0.08 7.45 -16.69
CA SER A 64 0.76 8.50 -16.10
C SER A 64 1.26 8.13 -14.70
N LEU A 65 0.44 7.46 -13.89
CA LEU A 65 0.86 6.97 -12.58
C LEU A 65 1.86 5.82 -12.69
N ALA A 66 1.63 4.87 -13.63
CA ALA A 66 2.57 3.78 -13.90
C ALA A 66 3.93 4.31 -14.34
N GLU A 67 3.97 5.34 -15.19
CA GLU A 67 5.20 5.99 -15.62
C GLU A 67 5.95 6.63 -14.44
N GLN A 68 5.25 7.39 -13.59
CA GLN A 68 5.90 8.02 -12.42
C GLN A 68 6.44 6.99 -11.42
N ILE A 69 5.70 5.91 -11.15
CA ILE A 69 6.17 4.82 -10.29
C ILE A 69 7.41 4.16 -10.91
N SER A 70 7.41 3.88 -12.21
CA SER A 70 8.56 3.28 -12.91
C SER A 70 9.79 4.20 -12.93
N ASN A 71 9.58 5.52 -12.89
CA ASN A 71 10.63 6.53 -12.79
C ASN A 71 11.12 6.77 -11.35
N GLY A 72 10.65 5.98 -10.37
CA GLY A 72 11.15 5.98 -9.01
C GLY A 72 10.33 6.79 -8.01
N MET A 73 9.15 7.28 -8.37
CA MET A 73 8.28 7.95 -7.39
C MET A 73 7.97 7.01 -6.23
N PRO A 74 8.21 7.42 -4.97
CA PRO A 74 7.85 6.64 -3.80
C PRO A 74 6.35 6.34 -3.75
N VAL A 75 6.00 5.07 -3.51
CA VAL A 75 4.60 4.64 -3.46
C VAL A 75 4.34 3.70 -2.29
N TYR A 76 3.21 3.88 -1.64
CA TYR A 76 2.76 3.02 -0.54
C TYR A 76 1.34 2.52 -0.81
N GLY A 77 1.18 1.19 -0.87
CA GLY A 77 -0.13 0.54 -1.06
C GLY A 77 -0.61 -0.19 0.19
N THR A 78 -1.84 0.10 0.66
CA THR A 78 -2.47 -0.61 1.77
C THR A 78 -3.63 -1.48 1.28
N CYS A 79 -3.76 -2.71 1.74
CA CYS A 79 -4.82 -3.65 1.38
C CYS A 79 -5.01 -3.76 -0.15
N ALA A 80 -6.06 -3.16 -0.73
CA ALA A 80 -6.24 -3.11 -2.19
C ALA A 80 -5.07 -2.41 -2.90
N GLY A 81 -4.45 -1.41 -2.28
CA GLY A 81 -3.25 -0.75 -2.78
C GLY A 81 -2.06 -1.70 -2.91
N MET A 82 -1.87 -2.66 -1.99
CA MET A 82 -0.87 -3.72 -2.13
C MET A 82 -1.12 -4.54 -3.40
N ILE A 83 -2.38 -4.90 -3.68
CA ILE A 83 -2.76 -5.65 -4.89
C ILE A 83 -2.40 -4.85 -6.15
N MET A 84 -2.63 -3.52 -6.13
CA MET A 84 -2.29 -2.64 -7.27
C MET A 84 -0.79 -2.52 -7.53
N LEU A 85 0.07 -2.78 -6.54
CA LEU A 85 1.53 -2.72 -6.69
C LEU A 85 2.16 -4.05 -7.13
N ALA A 86 1.43 -5.16 -7.09
CA ALA A 86 1.94 -6.50 -7.40
C ALA A 86 2.24 -6.70 -8.89
N THR A 87 3.23 -7.55 -9.20
CA THR A 87 3.46 -8.05 -10.58
C THR A 87 2.42 -9.08 -10.99
N THR A 88 1.93 -9.89 -10.05
CA THR A 88 0.94 -10.95 -10.32
C THR A 88 -0.17 -10.95 -9.28
N ILE A 89 -1.41 -10.99 -9.75
CA ILE A 89 -2.60 -11.06 -8.90
C ILE A 89 -3.26 -12.43 -9.10
N LEU A 90 -3.38 -13.20 -8.02
CA LEU A 90 -4.15 -14.45 -8.01
C LEU A 90 -5.60 -14.17 -7.62
N ASP A 91 -6.53 -14.94 -8.22
CA ASP A 91 -7.97 -14.80 -8.01
C ASP A 91 -8.50 -13.39 -8.38
N GLY A 92 -7.75 -12.67 -9.23
CA GLY A 92 -8.17 -11.42 -9.86
C GLY A 92 -9.07 -11.66 -11.08
N ARG A 93 -9.62 -10.57 -11.62
CA ARG A 93 -10.28 -10.61 -12.94
C ARG A 93 -9.22 -10.48 -14.04
N ASP A 94 -9.46 -11.08 -15.18
CA ASP A 94 -8.53 -11.04 -16.33
C ASP A 94 -8.30 -9.62 -16.87
N ASP A 95 -9.26 -8.71 -16.67
CA ASP A 95 -9.20 -7.30 -17.09
C ASP A 95 -8.61 -6.35 -16.02
N GLN A 96 -8.29 -6.85 -14.83
CA GLN A 96 -7.68 -6.04 -13.78
C GLN A 96 -6.20 -5.75 -14.09
N ARG A 97 -5.82 -4.49 -14.08
CA ARG A 97 -4.42 -4.05 -14.21
C ARG A 97 -3.82 -3.71 -12.85
N SER A 98 -2.52 -3.91 -12.74
CA SER A 98 -1.68 -3.47 -11.62
C SER A 98 -0.44 -2.75 -12.16
N PHE A 99 0.29 -2.06 -11.27
CA PHE A 99 1.49 -1.29 -11.65
C PHE A 99 2.75 -2.15 -11.76
N GLY A 100 2.76 -3.34 -11.13
CA GLY A 100 3.94 -4.21 -11.14
C GLY A 100 5.17 -3.62 -10.45
N ALA A 101 4.97 -2.71 -9.50
CA ALA A 101 6.04 -1.98 -8.81
C ALA A 101 6.85 -2.85 -7.84
N ILE A 102 6.27 -3.93 -7.35
CA ILE A 102 6.90 -4.88 -6.44
C ILE A 102 6.83 -6.27 -7.07
N ASP A 103 7.97 -6.93 -7.21
CA ASP A 103 8.05 -8.31 -7.70
C ASP A 103 7.47 -9.28 -6.66
N MET A 104 6.15 -9.39 -6.66
CA MET A 104 5.39 -10.25 -5.74
C MET A 104 4.15 -10.83 -6.41
N VAL A 105 3.77 -12.02 -5.94
CA VAL A 105 2.50 -12.68 -6.26
C VAL A 105 1.55 -12.48 -5.11
N VAL A 106 0.43 -11.80 -5.33
CA VAL A 106 -0.57 -11.48 -4.29
C VAL A 106 -1.84 -12.28 -4.53
N ARG A 107 -2.36 -12.90 -3.47
CA ARG A 107 -3.68 -13.55 -3.44
C ARG A 107 -4.71 -12.62 -2.81
N ARG A 108 -5.82 -12.41 -3.51
CA ARG A 108 -6.96 -11.62 -3.02
C ARG A 108 -7.76 -12.41 -2.00
N ASN A 109 -8.36 -11.72 -0.99
CA ASN A 109 -9.25 -12.31 0.03
C ASN A 109 -8.67 -13.60 0.64
N ALA A 110 -7.40 -13.58 0.97
CA ALA A 110 -6.61 -14.79 1.23
C ALA A 110 -6.89 -15.42 2.60
N PHE A 111 -7.41 -14.66 3.59
CA PHE A 111 -7.71 -15.16 4.94
C PHE A 111 -9.07 -15.91 5.04
N GLY A 112 -9.74 -16.15 3.90
CA GLY A 112 -10.93 -17.00 3.80
C GLY A 112 -12.25 -16.31 4.15
N ARG A 113 -13.37 -16.99 3.84
CA ARG A 113 -14.73 -16.45 4.03
C ARG A 113 -15.21 -16.38 5.48
N GLN A 114 -14.50 -17.00 6.42
CA GLN A 114 -14.91 -17.05 7.84
C GLN A 114 -14.30 -15.94 8.69
N VAL A 115 -13.24 -15.25 8.21
CA VAL A 115 -12.58 -14.16 8.92
C VAL A 115 -12.64 -12.91 8.05
N ASP A 116 -13.72 -12.14 8.17
CA ASP A 116 -13.85 -10.87 7.43
C ASP A 116 -12.93 -9.78 7.96
N SER A 117 -12.65 -9.79 9.28
CA SER A 117 -11.72 -8.86 9.93
C SER A 117 -11.14 -9.42 11.22
N TYR A 118 -9.89 -9.08 11.53
CA TYR A 118 -9.25 -9.38 12.82
C TYR A 118 -8.12 -8.38 13.09
N GLU A 119 -7.67 -8.33 14.32
CA GLU A 119 -6.53 -7.53 14.75
C GLU A 119 -5.41 -8.45 15.24
N GLU A 120 -4.18 -8.04 14.97
CA GLU A 120 -2.99 -8.77 15.38
C GLU A 120 -1.85 -7.81 15.67
N GLU A 121 -1.06 -8.11 16.70
CA GLU A 121 0.18 -7.38 16.97
C GLU A 121 1.34 -8.03 16.20
N LEU A 122 1.99 -7.25 15.33
CA LEU A 122 3.06 -7.70 14.44
C LEU A 122 4.40 -7.08 14.78
N ASP A 123 5.43 -7.91 14.79
CA ASP A 123 6.81 -7.45 14.74
C ASP A 123 7.17 -7.04 13.30
N ILE A 124 7.52 -5.77 13.11
CA ILE A 124 7.79 -5.21 11.79
C ILE A 124 9.28 -4.89 11.65
N LYS A 125 9.95 -5.51 10.68
CA LYS A 125 11.35 -5.19 10.36
C LYS A 125 11.48 -3.71 9.98
N GLY A 126 12.33 -2.97 10.70
CA GLY A 126 12.58 -1.54 10.45
C GLY A 126 11.61 -0.58 11.13
N ILE A 127 10.68 -1.08 11.95
CA ILE A 127 9.86 -0.27 12.85
C ILE A 127 10.18 -0.70 14.29
N GLU A 128 10.83 0.18 15.02
CA GLU A 128 11.25 -0.10 16.40
C GLU A 128 10.12 0.14 17.42
N GLY A 129 10.30 -0.45 18.61
CA GLY A 129 9.42 -0.27 19.76
C GLY A 129 8.49 -1.46 19.99
N LYS A 130 7.26 -1.17 20.46
CA LYS A 130 6.25 -2.22 20.68
C LYS A 130 5.75 -2.83 19.36
N PRO A 131 5.20 -4.06 19.39
CA PRO A 131 4.55 -4.63 18.22
C PRO A 131 3.51 -3.67 17.61
N PHE A 132 3.32 -3.75 16.30
CA PHE A 132 2.42 -2.88 15.56
C PHE A 132 1.00 -3.46 15.55
N PRO A 133 -0.03 -2.70 15.98
CA PRO A 133 -1.42 -3.17 15.95
C PRO A 133 -1.94 -3.16 14.51
N ALA A 134 -1.94 -4.31 13.85
CA ALA A 134 -2.36 -4.47 12.47
C ALA A 134 -3.84 -4.85 12.40
N VAL A 135 -4.63 -4.07 11.66
CA VAL A 135 -6.06 -4.33 11.42
C VAL A 135 -6.24 -4.92 10.03
N PHE A 136 -6.71 -6.15 9.95
CA PHE A 136 -6.97 -6.87 8.71
C PHE A 136 -8.46 -6.87 8.40
N ILE A 137 -8.84 -6.46 7.17
CA ILE A 137 -10.23 -6.45 6.68
C ILE A 137 -10.25 -7.07 5.30
N ARG A 138 -10.76 -8.30 5.18
CA ARG A 138 -10.76 -9.08 3.92
C ARG A 138 -9.43 -9.01 3.17
N ALA A 139 -8.35 -9.10 3.93
CA ALA A 139 -7.01 -8.75 3.50
C ALA A 139 -6.46 -9.71 2.42
N PRO A 140 -5.64 -9.22 1.50
CA PRO A 140 -4.78 -10.06 0.67
C PRO A 140 -3.61 -10.59 1.50
N TRP A 141 -2.86 -11.54 0.96
CA TRP A 141 -1.48 -11.81 1.38
C TRP A 141 -0.57 -12.01 0.19
N VAL A 142 0.73 -11.95 0.43
CA VAL A 142 1.75 -12.24 -0.58
C VAL A 142 2.09 -13.73 -0.51
N GLU A 143 1.92 -14.43 -1.63
CA GLU A 143 2.26 -15.87 -1.78
C GLU A 143 3.76 -16.07 -1.94
N SER A 144 4.40 -15.20 -2.74
CA SER A 144 5.83 -15.23 -3.01
C SER A 144 6.37 -13.86 -3.38
N VAL A 145 7.65 -13.65 -3.18
CA VAL A 145 8.39 -12.43 -3.52
C VAL A 145 9.65 -12.77 -4.31
N GLY A 146 10.08 -11.84 -5.17
CA GLY A 146 11.39 -11.89 -5.83
C GLY A 146 12.54 -11.57 -4.87
N GLU A 147 13.78 -11.83 -5.33
CA GLU A 147 14.99 -11.69 -4.51
C GLU A 147 15.26 -10.25 -4.01
N SER A 148 14.78 -9.24 -4.75
CA SER A 148 14.97 -7.82 -4.41
C SER A 148 13.93 -7.27 -3.43
N VAL A 149 12.99 -8.09 -2.97
CA VAL A 149 11.90 -7.67 -2.09
C VAL A 149 12.19 -8.03 -0.64
N ASP A 150 12.23 -7.01 0.21
CA ASP A 150 12.33 -7.17 1.65
C ASP A 150 10.96 -7.54 2.25
N VAL A 151 10.89 -8.70 2.91
CA VAL A 151 9.74 -9.05 3.76
C VAL A 151 9.88 -8.33 5.09
N LEU A 152 8.91 -7.47 5.42
CA LEU A 152 8.91 -6.67 6.65
C LEU A 152 8.11 -7.33 7.78
N ALA A 153 7.03 -8.05 7.46
CA ALA A 153 6.21 -8.76 8.45
C ALA A 153 5.50 -9.97 7.86
N ARG A 154 5.22 -10.92 8.76
CA ARG A 154 4.39 -12.10 8.50
C ARG A 154 3.30 -12.22 9.55
N ALA A 155 2.11 -12.66 9.15
CA ALA A 155 1.02 -12.94 10.08
C ALA A 155 1.40 -14.08 11.05
N GLY A 156 0.91 -14.03 12.27
CA GLY A 156 1.25 -14.96 13.34
C GLY A 156 2.66 -14.79 13.91
N ASN A 157 3.41 -13.74 13.51
CA ASN A 157 4.84 -13.59 13.83
C ASN A 157 5.67 -14.87 13.58
N ALA A 158 5.18 -15.73 12.68
CA ALA A 158 5.75 -17.03 12.37
C ALA A 158 6.66 -16.94 11.14
N HIS A 159 7.78 -17.68 11.17
CA HIS A 159 8.76 -17.68 10.07
C HIS A 159 8.14 -18.14 8.73
N ASP A 160 7.15 -18.99 8.77
CA ASP A 160 6.41 -19.55 7.63
C ASP A 160 4.98 -18.97 7.47
N GLY A 161 4.63 -17.97 8.29
CA GLY A 161 3.34 -17.28 8.20
C GLY A 161 3.17 -16.52 6.88
N PRO A 162 1.91 -16.19 6.51
CA PRO A 162 1.62 -15.37 5.33
C PRO A 162 2.37 -14.04 5.36
N ILE A 163 2.97 -13.65 4.24
CA ILE A 163 3.65 -12.36 4.12
C ILE A 163 2.59 -11.25 4.05
N VAL A 164 2.68 -10.26 4.94
CA VAL A 164 1.68 -9.19 5.10
C VAL A 164 2.25 -7.78 5.01
N ALA A 165 3.56 -7.61 4.97
CA ALA A 165 4.21 -6.34 4.69
C ALA A 165 5.52 -6.57 3.94
N VAL A 166 5.73 -5.77 2.88
CA VAL A 166 6.91 -5.85 2.02
C VAL A 166 7.40 -4.48 1.59
N ARG A 167 8.69 -4.40 1.21
CA ARG A 167 9.30 -3.24 0.59
C ARG A 167 10.21 -3.66 -0.57
N SER A 168 10.18 -2.90 -1.66
CA SER A 168 11.14 -3.02 -2.76
C SER A 168 11.52 -1.63 -3.25
N GLY A 169 12.77 -1.21 -3.02
CA GLY A 169 13.22 0.13 -3.36
C GLY A 169 12.32 1.22 -2.75
N GLN A 170 11.64 1.99 -3.60
CA GLN A 170 10.73 3.07 -3.22
C GLN A 170 9.26 2.62 -3.06
N ALA A 171 8.96 1.35 -3.26
CA ALA A 171 7.63 0.81 -3.08
C ALA A 171 7.48 0.10 -1.73
N LEU A 172 6.44 0.47 -0.96
CA LEU A 172 6.05 -0.13 0.31
C LEU A 172 4.64 -0.70 0.18
N ALA A 173 4.36 -1.85 0.77
CA ALA A 173 3.01 -2.41 0.77
C ALA A 173 2.68 -3.16 2.06
N THR A 174 1.44 -3.00 2.53
CA THR A 174 0.86 -3.73 3.66
C THR A 174 -0.47 -4.35 3.28
N SER A 175 -0.76 -5.55 3.76
CA SER A 175 -2.05 -6.20 3.54
C SER A 175 -3.13 -5.70 4.53
N PHE A 176 -2.70 -5.15 5.65
CA PHE A 176 -3.54 -4.55 6.70
C PHE A 176 -3.71 -3.05 6.52
N HIS A 177 -4.53 -2.44 7.38
CA HIS A 177 -4.92 -1.03 7.36
C HIS A 177 -4.19 -0.25 8.46
N PRO A 178 -2.97 0.29 8.23
CA PRO A 178 -2.22 1.05 9.23
C PRO A 178 -2.81 2.45 9.48
N GLU A 179 -3.73 2.90 8.63
CA GLU A 179 -4.48 4.14 8.76
C GLU A 179 -5.59 4.06 9.81
N ILE A 180 -5.99 2.83 10.22
CA ILE A 180 -6.97 2.61 11.29
C ILE A 180 -6.25 2.65 12.64
N GLY A 181 -6.73 3.46 13.55
CA GLY A 181 -6.15 3.60 14.88
C GLY A 181 -5.35 4.88 15.07
N THR A 182 -4.29 4.81 15.88
CA THR A 182 -3.45 5.97 16.25
C THR A 182 -1.95 5.67 16.21
N ASP A 183 -1.55 4.56 15.63
CA ASP A 183 -0.15 4.19 15.44
C ASP A 183 0.30 4.51 14.01
N TRP A 184 0.96 5.64 13.83
CA TRP A 184 1.32 6.18 12.52
C TRP A 184 2.70 5.74 12.02
N ARG A 185 3.38 4.79 12.68
CA ARG A 185 4.76 4.39 12.35
C ARG A 185 4.97 3.92 10.91
N PHE A 186 3.97 3.33 10.24
CA PHE A 186 4.06 3.04 8.80
C PHE A 186 4.00 4.30 7.93
N HIS A 187 3.15 5.26 8.28
CA HIS A 187 3.08 6.55 7.57
C HIS A 187 4.33 7.38 7.83
N GLU A 188 4.89 7.34 9.04
CA GLU A 188 6.19 7.94 9.35
C GLU A 188 7.33 7.27 8.57
N LEU A 189 7.33 5.94 8.45
CA LEU A 189 8.30 5.21 7.63
C LEU A 189 8.22 5.67 6.18
N PHE A 190 7.01 5.73 5.62
CA PHE A 190 6.82 6.19 4.24
C PHE A 190 7.19 7.66 4.05
N THR A 191 6.81 8.53 4.98
CA THR A 191 7.20 9.95 4.96
C THR A 191 8.72 10.10 4.93
N ARG A 192 9.46 9.32 5.74
CA ARG A 192 10.92 9.31 5.70
C ARG A 192 11.49 8.77 4.39
N MET A 193 10.83 7.80 3.73
CA MET A 193 11.24 7.33 2.40
C MET A 193 11.14 8.46 1.38
N VAL A 194 10.01 9.19 1.34
CA VAL A 194 9.79 10.32 0.44
C VAL A 194 10.79 11.45 0.69
N GLN A 195 11.10 11.78 1.96
CA GLN A 195 12.07 12.84 2.32
C GLN A 195 13.50 12.57 1.86
N ARG A 196 13.90 11.32 1.64
CA ARG A 196 15.25 10.96 1.20
C ARG A 196 15.44 11.10 -0.31
N GLU A 197 14.36 11.16 -1.06
CA GLU A 197 14.35 11.31 -2.52
C GLU A 197 14.13 12.77 -2.95
N SER A 198 13.67 13.64 -2.04
CA SER A 198 13.33 15.04 -2.30
C SER A 198 14.56 15.97 -2.31
#